data_9a70c52dd13a425eb56c6c0681a54def
#
_entry.id   9a70c52dd13a425eb56c6c0681a54def
#
_cell.length_a   1.000
_cell.length_b   1.000
_cell.length_c   1.000
_cell.angle_alpha   90.00
_cell.angle_beta   90.00
_cell.angle_gamma   90.00
#
_symmetry.space_group_name_H-M   'P 1'
#
loop_
_entity.id
_entity.type
_entity.pdbx_description
1 polymer ?
#
loop_
_entity_poly.entity_id
_entity_poly.type
_entity_poly.pdbx_seq_one_letter_code
_entity_poly.pdbx_strand_id
1 'polypeptide(L)'
;CLFGLIEPGDEVVAIEPTYDCYLPILRRAGAIPKLVRVAPPDWKLPLDELAAAFSHKTKLIMINSPMNPASKVFHEEELAFIAGLLEKYDAYAICDEVYEHMVYDGRRHIPLMTLPGMAERCLRIGSAGKTFSMTGWKVGYTTGPAALIGAAAKAHQFLTFTTPPN
;
A
#
# COMPACT_ATOMS: atom_id res chain seq x y z
N CYS A 1 8.66 5.30 1.92
CA CYS A 1 8.58 3.88 2.32
C CYS A 1 9.33 2.98 1.34
N LEU A 2 8.99 2.97 0.03
CA LEU A 2 9.54 2.03 -0.95
C LEU A 2 11.08 2.00 -0.96
N PHE A 3 11.75 3.14 -1.07
CA PHE A 3 13.23 3.21 -1.06
C PHE A 3 13.89 2.77 0.25
N GLY A 4 13.15 2.66 1.33
CA GLY A 4 13.68 2.16 2.60
C GLY A 4 13.45 0.67 2.83
N LEU A 5 12.59 0.04 2.02
CA LEU A 5 12.16 -1.34 2.25
C LEU A 5 12.51 -2.30 1.11
N ILE A 6 12.83 -1.78 -0.07
CA ILE A 6 13.04 -2.56 -1.28
C ILE A 6 14.51 -2.53 -1.66
N GLU A 7 15.03 -3.69 -2.06
CA GLU A 7 16.33 -3.85 -2.70
C GLU A 7 16.15 -4.20 -4.19
N PRO A 8 17.16 -3.91 -5.04
CA PRO A 8 17.10 -4.31 -6.45
C PRO A 8 16.91 -5.83 -6.60
N GLY A 9 15.89 -6.20 -7.39
CA GLY A 9 15.52 -7.59 -7.61
C GLY A 9 14.38 -8.12 -6.74
N ASP A 10 13.96 -7.39 -5.71
CA ASP A 10 12.76 -7.72 -4.93
C ASP A 10 11.50 -7.68 -5.79
N GLU A 11 10.63 -8.64 -5.64
CA GLU A 11 9.32 -8.63 -6.27
C GLU A 11 8.33 -7.83 -5.41
N VAL A 12 7.57 -6.95 -6.08
CA VAL A 12 6.53 -6.14 -5.45
C VAL A 12 5.22 -6.34 -6.17
N VAL A 13 4.22 -6.86 -5.45
CA VAL A 13 2.87 -6.99 -5.99
C VAL A 13 2.18 -5.63 -5.94
N ALA A 14 1.56 -5.22 -7.03
CA ALA A 14 0.77 -3.99 -7.10
C ALA A 14 -0.54 -4.25 -7.85
N ILE A 15 -1.62 -3.63 -7.37
CA ILE A 15 -2.96 -3.82 -7.92
C ILE A 15 -3.25 -2.69 -8.91
N GLU A 16 -3.57 -3.05 -10.17
CA GLU A 16 -3.94 -2.10 -11.22
C GLU A 16 -5.46 -1.88 -11.29
N PRO A 17 -5.87 -0.65 -11.69
CA PRO A 17 -5.05 0.50 -12.07
C PRO A 17 -4.33 1.12 -10.88
N THR A 18 -3.04 1.42 -11.01
CA THR A 18 -2.24 2.02 -9.94
C THR A 18 -2.31 3.55 -9.96
N TYR A 19 -2.09 4.18 -8.81
CA TYR A 19 -1.73 5.59 -8.78
C TYR A 19 -0.42 5.81 -9.57
N ASP A 20 -0.36 6.88 -10.32
CA ASP A 20 0.64 7.10 -11.37
C ASP A 20 2.10 7.04 -10.91
N CYS A 21 2.39 7.42 -9.66
CA CYS A 21 3.77 7.42 -9.17
C CYS A 21 4.28 6.05 -8.70
N TYR A 22 3.43 5.04 -8.46
CA TYR A 22 3.88 3.77 -7.87
C TYR A 22 4.86 3.03 -8.78
N LEU A 23 4.47 2.76 -10.01
CA LEU A 23 5.31 2.00 -10.93
C LEU A 23 6.65 2.66 -11.25
N PRO A 24 6.71 3.98 -11.52
CA PRO A 24 7.99 4.67 -11.70
C PRO A 24 8.91 4.55 -10.48
N ILE A 25 8.37 4.67 -9.27
CA ILE A 25 9.15 4.55 -8.03
C ILE A 25 9.66 3.12 -7.85
N LEU A 26 8.83 2.10 -8.05
CA LEU A 26 9.22 0.70 -7.97
C LEU A 26 10.36 0.38 -8.94
N ARG A 27 10.23 0.81 -10.20
CA ARG A 27 11.26 0.62 -11.22
C ARG A 27 12.57 1.33 -10.86
N ARG A 28 12.47 2.56 -10.33
CA ARG A 28 13.64 3.31 -9.88
C ARG A 28 14.31 2.67 -8.66
N ALA A 29 13.57 1.99 -7.81
CA ALA A 29 14.12 1.22 -6.69
C ALA A 29 14.75 -0.11 -7.15
N GLY A 30 14.65 -0.47 -8.42
CA GLY A 30 15.14 -1.74 -8.96
C GLY A 30 14.23 -2.94 -8.66
N ALA A 31 13.02 -2.70 -8.19
CA ALA A 31 12.04 -3.77 -7.94
C ALA A 31 11.49 -4.37 -9.23
N ILE A 32 10.98 -5.58 -9.12
CA ILE A 32 10.27 -6.30 -10.18
C ILE A 32 8.77 -6.23 -9.88
N PRO A 33 7.99 -5.34 -10.53
CA PRO A 33 6.56 -5.24 -10.29
C PRO A 33 5.82 -6.50 -10.79
N LYS A 34 4.96 -7.06 -9.94
CA LYS A 34 3.99 -8.11 -10.28
C LYS A 34 2.60 -7.48 -10.24
N LEU A 35 2.00 -7.31 -11.40
CA LEU A 35 0.76 -6.55 -11.54
C LEU A 35 -0.44 -7.47 -11.55
N VAL A 36 -1.45 -7.13 -10.74
CA VAL A 36 -2.73 -7.83 -10.68
C VAL A 36 -3.84 -6.83 -10.99
N ARG A 37 -4.65 -7.12 -12.00
CA ARG A 37 -5.59 -6.15 -12.54
C ARG A 37 -7.00 -6.36 -11.99
N VAL A 38 -7.58 -5.33 -11.38
CA VAL A 38 -9.03 -5.25 -11.15
C VAL A 38 -9.68 -4.50 -12.30
N ALA A 39 -10.91 -4.87 -12.66
CA ALA A 39 -11.60 -4.32 -13.81
C ALA A 39 -13.08 -4.11 -13.56
N PRO A 40 -13.73 -3.13 -14.26
CA PRO A 40 -15.17 -2.96 -14.19
C PRO A 40 -15.90 -4.20 -14.74
N PRO A 41 -17.19 -4.41 -14.37
CA PRO A 41 -18.02 -3.45 -13.64
C PRO A 41 -17.87 -3.53 -12.11
N ASP A 42 -17.43 -4.64 -11.55
CA ASP A 42 -17.49 -4.93 -10.11
C ASP A 42 -16.18 -4.68 -9.36
N TRP A 43 -15.09 -4.48 -10.08
CA TRP A 43 -13.75 -4.23 -9.53
C TRP A 43 -13.27 -5.31 -8.53
N LYS A 44 -13.74 -6.53 -8.68
CA LYS A 44 -13.33 -7.64 -7.81
C LYS A 44 -11.84 -7.91 -7.94
N LEU A 45 -11.23 -8.30 -6.83
CA LEU A 45 -9.86 -8.76 -6.80
C LEU A 45 -9.80 -10.20 -7.34
N PRO A 46 -9.05 -10.48 -8.40
CA PRO A 46 -8.91 -11.84 -8.93
C PRO A 46 -7.94 -12.64 -8.03
N LEU A 47 -8.51 -13.39 -7.08
CA LEU A 47 -7.74 -14.05 -6.02
C LEU A 47 -6.72 -15.04 -6.54
N ASP A 48 -7.04 -15.80 -7.60
CA ASP A 48 -6.12 -16.76 -8.20
C ASP A 48 -4.93 -16.06 -8.87
N GLU A 49 -5.18 -14.97 -9.61
CA GLU A 49 -4.11 -14.16 -10.20
C GLU A 49 -3.25 -13.51 -9.13
N LEU A 50 -3.89 -13.01 -8.05
CA LEU A 50 -3.16 -12.46 -6.92
C LEU A 50 -2.26 -13.51 -6.27
N ALA A 51 -2.78 -14.71 -6.02
CA ALA A 51 -1.98 -15.79 -5.45
C ALA A 51 -0.80 -16.17 -6.36
N ALA A 52 -1.02 -16.21 -7.68
CA ALA A 52 0.03 -16.50 -8.66
C ALA A 52 1.09 -15.40 -8.80
N ALA A 53 0.76 -14.15 -8.41
CA ALA A 53 1.70 -13.04 -8.41
C ALA A 53 2.70 -13.08 -7.23
N PHE A 54 2.41 -13.86 -6.18
CA PHE A 54 3.30 -14.01 -5.03
C PHE A 54 4.30 -15.16 -5.25
N SER A 55 5.53 -14.93 -4.79
CA SER A 55 6.59 -15.92 -4.73
C SER A 55 7.45 -15.72 -3.47
N HIS A 56 8.42 -16.61 -3.23
CA HIS A 56 9.39 -16.43 -2.14
C HIS A 56 10.33 -15.22 -2.33
N LYS A 57 10.25 -14.54 -3.47
CA LYS A 57 10.94 -13.27 -3.74
C LYS A 57 10.06 -12.05 -3.50
N THR A 58 8.78 -12.25 -3.21
CA THR A 58 7.85 -11.16 -2.94
C THR A 58 8.21 -10.50 -1.63
N LYS A 59 8.69 -9.26 -1.72
CA LYS A 59 9.04 -8.44 -0.56
C LYS A 59 7.82 -7.79 0.07
N LEU A 60 6.96 -7.23 -0.78
CA LEU A 60 5.75 -6.56 -0.31
C LEU A 60 4.65 -6.49 -1.38
N ILE A 61 3.44 -6.19 -0.91
CA ILE A 61 2.33 -5.74 -1.73
C ILE A 61 2.03 -4.26 -1.48
N MET A 62 1.67 -3.54 -2.54
CA MET A 62 1.10 -2.20 -2.44
C MET A 62 -0.40 -2.24 -2.60
N ILE A 63 -1.12 -1.73 -1.60
CA ILE A 63 -2.58 -1.63 -1.59
C ILE A 63 -2.95 -0.16 -1.44
N ASN A 64 -3.86 0.32 -2.30
CA ASN A 64 -4.49 1.61 -2.13
C ASN A 64 -6.00 1.40 -1.91
N SER A 65 -6.50 1.77 -0.74
CA SER A 65 -7.92 1.62 -0.38
C SER A 65 -8.38 2.77 0.51
N PRO A 66 -9.44 3.48 0.13
CA PRO A 66 -10.11 3.49 -1.18
C PRO A 66 -9.16 3.82 -2.34
N MET A 67 -9.33 3.13 -3.47
CA MET A 67 -8.37 3.12 -4.57
C MET A 67 -8.49 4.35 -5.48
N ASN A 68 -7.39 4.99 -5.76
CA ASN A 68 -7.26 5.95 -6.87
C ASN A 68 -6.59 5.24 -8.07
N PRO A 69 -7.23 5.17 -9.28
CA PRO A 69 -8.43 5.92 -9.70
C PRO A 69 -9.75 5.13 -9.65
N ALA A 70 -9.76 3.85 -9.27
CA ALA A 70 -10.91 2.96 -9.46
C ALA A 70 -12.04 3.14 -8.43
N SER A 71 -11.83 3.94 -7.36
CA SER A 71 -12.75 4.11 -6.24
C SER A 71 -13.15 2.80 -5.54
N LYS A 72 -12.37 1.72 -5.75
CA LYS A 72 -12.59 0.44 -5.08
C LYS A 72 -12.28 0.56 -3.60
N VAL A 73 -13.18 0.07 -2.76
CA VAL A 73 -12.94 -0.23 -1.35
C VAL A 73 -12.82 -1.74 -1.21
N PHE A 74 -11.72 -2.22 -0.66
CA PHE A 74 -11.51 -3.66 -0.48
C PHE A 74 -12.47 -4.22 0.58
N HIS A 75 -13.03 -5.39 0.30
CA HIS A 75 -13.87 -6.13 1.23
C HIS A 75 -13.03 -6.93 2.24
N GLU A 76 -13.62 -7.29 3.36
CA GLU A 76 -12.94 -8.03 4.43
C GLU A 76 -12.37 -9.35 3.94
N GLU A 77 -13.11 -10.09 3.09
CA GLU A 77 -12.64 -11.35 2.52
C GLU A 77 -11.41 -11.17 1.61
N GLU A 78 -11.37 -10.07 0.82
CA GLU A 78 -10.22 -9.76 -0.02
C GLU A 78 -9.00 -9.42 0.83
N LEU A 79 -9.18 -8.65 1.90
CA LEU A 79 -8.12 -8.31 2.84
C LEU A 79 -7.63 -9.53 3.64
N ALA A 80 -8.53 -10.41 4.05
CA ALA A 80 -8.17 -11.66 4.72
C ALA A 80 -7.36 -12.58 3.81
N PHE A 81 -7.71 -12.65 2.51
CA PHE A 81 -6.94 -13.39 1.54
C PHE A 81 -5.53 -12.82 1.34
N ILE A 82 -5.41 -11.48 1.26
CA ILE A 82 -4.11 -10.81 1.19
C ILE A 82 -3.29 -11.11 2.46
N ALA A 83 -3.90 -11.03 3.65
CA ALA A 83 -3.24 -11.35 4.91
C ALA A 83 -2.65 -12.77 4.92
N GLY A 84 -3.41 -13.76 4.45
CA GLY A 84 -2.93 -15.13 4.32
C GLY A 84 -1.73 -15.27 3.38
N LEU A 85 -1.69 -14.50 2.28
CA LEU A 85 -0.53 -14.49 1.39
C LEU A 85 0.69 -13.83 2.05
N LEU A 86 0.50 -12.74 2.79
CA LEU A 86 1.58 -12.07 3.51
C LEU A 86 2.21 -12.99 4.57
N GLU A 87 1.41 -13.75 5.28
CA GLU A 87 1.89 -14.76 6.24
C GLU A 87 2.63 -15.89 5.53
N LYS A 88 2.04 -16.45 4.47
CA LYS A 88 2.59 -17.58 3.72
C LYS A 88 3.97 -17.29 3.11
N TYR A 89 4.17 -16.07 2.61
CA TYR A 89 5.40 -15.68 1.91
C TYR A 89 6.34 -14.80 2.75
N ASP A 90 6.00 -14.57 4.01
CA ASP A 90 6.74 -13.68 4.93
C ASP A 90 6.96 -12.27 4.33
N ALA A 91 5.91 -11.76 3.70
CA ALA A 91 5.93 -10.48 3.01
C ALA A 91 5.28 -9.36 3.84
N TYR A 92 5.49 -8.12 3.43
CA TYR A 92 4.93 -6.92 4.04
C TYR A 92 3.85 -6.29 3.16
N ALA A 93 3.12 -5.31 3.71
CA ALA A 93 2.20 -4.47 2.97
C ALA A 93 2.51 -2.99 3.17
N ILE A 94 2.46 -2.21 2.09
CA ILE A 94 2.31 -0.76 2.15
C ILE A 94 0.85 -0.46 1.80
N CYS A 95 0.12 0.06 2.79
CA CYS A 95 -1.30 0.39 2.69
C CYS A 95 -1.45 1.90 2.53
N ASP A 96 -1.68 2.35 1.30
CA ASP A 96 -2.00 3.75 1.03
C ASP A 96 -3.49 3.97 1.31
N GLU A 97 -3.79 4.53 2.48
CA GLU A 97 -5.13 4.74 3.00
C GLU A 97 -5.50 6.24 3.06
N VAL A 98 -4.88 7.05 2.19
CA VAL A 98 -5.07 8.51 2.20
C VAL A 98 -6.52 8.94 1.98
N TYR A 99 -7.37 8.06 1.45
CA TYR A 99 -8.79 8.27 1.20
C TYR A 99 -9.70 7.53 2.18
N GLU A 100 -9.21 7.11 3.34
CA GLU A 100 -9.92 6.28 4.33
C GLU A 100 -11.31 6.80 4.75
N HIS A 101 -11.53 8.11 4.66
CA HIS A 101 -12.82 8.75 4.97
C HIS A 101 -13.74 8.93 3.74
N MET A 102 -13.29 8.56 2.54
CA MET A 102 -14.07 8.69 1.30
C MET A 102 -14.72 7.36 0.95
N VAL A 103 -15.65 6.93 1.78
CA VAL A 103 -16.44 5.72 1.63
C VAL A 103 -17.92 6.07 1.62
N TYR A 104 -18.70 5.43 0.73
CA TYR A 104 -20.09 5.73 0.44
C TYR A 104 -20.92 4.45 0.39
N ASP A 105 -22.23 4.57 0.26
CA ASP A 105 -23.16 3.45 0.06
C ASP A 105 -23.13 2.39 1.18
N GLY A 106 -22.94 2.84 2.43
CA GLY A 106 -22.85 1.95 3.58
C GLY A 106 -21.57 1.09 3.65
N ARG A 107 -20.62 1.31 2.76
CA ARG A 107 -19.32 0.64 2.80
C ARG A 107 -18.50 1.15 3.98
N ARG A 108 -17.57 0.33 4.43
CA ARG A 108 -16.63 0.68 5.50
C ARG A 108 -15.21 0.42 5.05
N HIS A 109 -14.32 1.37 5.30
CA HIS A 109 -12.88 1.15 5.17
C HIS A 109 -12.39 0.26 6.32
N ILE A 110 -11.62 -0.76 5.99
CA ILE A 110 -11.00 -1.67 6.93
C ILE A 110 -9.49 -1.58 6.72
N PRO A 111 -8.73 -1.03 7.67
CA PRO A 111 -7.27 -1.04 7.56
C PRO A 111 -6.74 -2.47 7.64
N LEU A 112 -5.92 -2.89 6.68
CA LEU A 112 -5.34 -4.25 6.68
C LEU A 112 -4.59 -4.56 7.97
N MET A 113 -3.91 -3.57 8.55
CA MET A 113 -3.14 -3.73 9.79
C MET A 113 -3.99 -4.12 11.01
N THR A 114 -5.33 -4.00 10.93
CA THR A 114 -6.24 -4.40 12.03
C THR A 114 -6.60 -5.88 11.99
N LEU A 115 -6.27 -6.60 10.91
CA LEU A 115 -6.48 -8.03 10.83
C LEU A 115 -5.45 -8.78 11.69
N PRO A 116 -5.79 -9.98 12.21
CA PRO A 116 -4.85 -10.79 12.98
C PRO A 116 -3.51 -10.98 12.26
N GLY A 117 -2.39 -10.82 12.95
CA GLY A 117 -1.04 -10.98 12.42
C GLY A 117 -0.53 -9.84 11.53
N MET A 118 -1.38 -8.86 11.17
CA MET A 118 -1.01 -7.83 10.19
C MET A 118 -0.39 -6.57 10.80
N ALA A 119 -0.55 -6.33 12.09
CA ALA A 119 0.03 -5.16 12.76
C ALA A 119 1.56 -5.08 12.59
N GLU A 120 2.24 -6.23 12.58
CA GLU A 120 3.70 -6.33 12.44
C GLU A 120 4.17 -6.38 10.97
N ARG A 121 3.24 -6.41 10.01
CA ARG A 121 3.54 -6.57 8.59
C ARG A 121 3.13 -5.36 7.74
N CYS A 122 2.38 -4.41 8.29
CA CYS A 122 1.81 -3.31 7.53
C CYS A 122 2.46 -1.96 7.85
N LEU A 123 2.80 -1.22 6.81
CA LEU A 123 2.97 0.24 6.86
C LEU A 123 1.71 0.90 6.30
N ARG A 124 1.02 1.67 7.13
CA ARG A 124 -0.14 2.45 6.75
C ARG A 124 0.27 3.89 6.46
N ILE A 125 -0.17 4.41 5.32
CA ILE A 125 0.06 5.80 4.90
C ILE A 125 -1.27 6.55 4.99
N GLY A 126 -1.27 7.65 5.74
CA GLY A 126 -2.38 8.59 5.83
C GLY A 126 -2.00 9.98 5.34
N SER A 127 -3.00 10.83 5.07
CA SER A 127 -2.77 12.18 4.56
C SER A 127 -3.69 13.20 5.19
N ALA A 128 -3.13 14.12 5.95
CA ALA A 128 -3.87 15.31 6.40
C ALA A 128 -4.37 16.13 5.20
N GLY A 129 -3.59 16.18 4.13
CA GLY A 129 -3.95 16.89 2.91
C GLY A 129 -5.26 16.41 2.27
N LYS A 130 -5.52 15.10 2.31
CA LYS A 130 -6.76 14.50 1.77
C LYS A 130 -7.90 14.60 2.79
N THR A 131 -7.63 14.20 4.04
CA THR A 131 -8.63 14.19 5.11
C THR A 131 -9.21 15.57 5.38
N PHE A 132 -8.39 16.61 5.39
CA PHE A 132 -8.79 17.97 5.78
C PHE A 132 -8.80 18.97 4.61
N SER A 133 -8.81 18.48 3.34
CA SER A 133 -8.81 19.33 2.14
C SER A 133 -7.68 20.37 2.10
N MET A 134 -6.51 19.99 2.62
CA MET A 134 -5.34 20.86 2.73
C MET A 134 -4.13 20.29 1.97
N THR A 135 -4.36 19.76 0.78
CA THR A 135 -3.33 19.07 -0.02
C THR A 135 -2.08 19.93 -0.30
N GLY A 136 -2.24 21.24 -0.40
CA GLY A 136 -1.12 22.18 -0.59
C GLY A 136 -0.11 22.20 0.56
N TRP A 137 -0.52 21.84 1.77
CA TRP A 137 0.35 21.77 2.94
C TRP A 137 1.34 20.60 2.94
N LYS A 138 1.12 19.61 2.07
CA LYS A 138 2.04 18.47 1.89
C LYS A 138 2.31 17.69 3.18
N VAL A 139 1.31 17.53 4.03
CA VAL A 139 1.42 16.82 5.30
C VAL A 139 0.78 15.44 5.16
N GLY A 140 1.56 14.41 5.41
CA GLY A 140 1.14 13.03 5.54
C GLY A 140 1.85 12.36 6.70
N TYR A 141 1.44 11.15 7.02
CA TYR A 141 2.05 10.37 8.09
C TYR A 141 2.06 8.89 7.72
N THR A 142 2.96 8.16 8.35
CA THR A 142 3.07 6.71 8.20
C THR A 142 3.07 6.08 9.58
N THR A 143 2.27 5.02 9.75
CA THR A 143 2.20 4.23 10.97
C THR A 143 2.51 2.77 10.69
N GLY A 144 3.07 2.06 11.67
CA GLY A 144 3.44 0.65 11.53
C GLY A 144 4.49 0.23 12.54
N PRO A 145 5.04 -0.99 12.40
CA PRO A 145 6.08 -1.50 13.28
C PRO A 145 7.35 -0.64 13.27
N ALA A 146 7.99 -0.51 14.40
CA ALA A 146 9.18 0.34 14.56
C ALA A 146 10.30 0.03 13.56
N ALA A 147 10.50 -1.25 13.23
CA ALA A 147 11.52 -1.67 12.26
C ALA A 147 11.24 -1.13 10.86
N LEU A 148 10.00 -1.24 10.38
CA LEU A 148 9.59 -0.75 9.05
C LEU A 148 9.58 0.78 9.00
N ILE A 149 9.08 1.42 10.07
CA ILE A 149 9.11 2.89 10.19
C ILE A 149 10.55 3.40 10.21
N GLY A 150 11.44 2.75 10.95
CA GLY A 150 12.86 3.13 10.99
C GLY A 150 13.54 3.06 9.64
N ALA A 151 13.26 2.03 8.83
CA ALA A 151 13.78 1.90 7.48
C ALA A 151 13.22 3.01 6.55
N ALA A 152 11.92 3.27 6.62
CA ALA A 152 11.28 4.34 5.86
C ALA A 152 11.83 5.73 6.26
N ALA A 153 12.04 5.98 7.55
CA ALA A 153 12.56 7.24 8.06
C ALA A 153 13.99 7.54 7.60
N LYS A 154 14.85 6.52 7.55
CA LYS A 154 16.20 6.66 7.00
C LYS A 154 16.20 7.12 5.55
N ALA A 155 15.34 6.53 4.70
CA ALA A 155 15.20 6.96 3.32
C ALA A 155 14.60 8.36 3.22
N HIS A 156 13.58 8.66 4.03
CA HIS A 156 12.92 9.97 4.07
C HIS A 156 13.89 11.11 4.40
N GLN A 157 14.81 10.89 5.35
CA GLN A 157 15.80 11.88 5.75
C GLN A 157 16.63 12.40 4.57
N PHE A 158 16.93 11.54 3.58
CA PHE A 158 17.75 11.92 2.44
C PHE A 158 16.94 12.35 1.20
N LEU A 159 15.64 12.04 1.16
CA LEU A 159 14.77 12.37 0.03
C LEU A 159 14.01 13.69 0.22
N THR A 160 13.41 13.86 1.37
CA THR A 160 12.55 15.03 1.66
C THR A 160 12.97 15.78 2.92
N PHE A 161 13.59 15.11 3.87
CA PHE A 161 14.06 15.62 5.16
C PHE A 161 12.93 16.05 6.10
N THR A 162 12.02 16.90 5.66
CA THR A 162 10.91 17.43 6.47
C THR A 162 9.72 17.83 5.59
N THR A 163 8.61 18.16 6.24
CA THR A 163 7.49 18.85 5.56
C THR A 163 7.88 20.29 5.28
N PRO A 164 7.30 20.95 4.25
CA PRO A 164 7.46 22.38 4.06
C PRO A 164 7.07 23.16 5.31
N PRO A 165 7.81 24.21 5.69
CA PRO A 165 7.37 25.14 6.73
C PRO A 165 6.22 25.96 6.18
N ASN A 166 5.03 25.83 6.79
CA ASN A 166 3.84 26.60 6.45
C ASN A 166 3.36 27.39 7.66
#